data_3c25cbcca578744e41e3a9bf1d690540
#
_entry.id   3c25cbcca578744e41e3a9bf1d690540
#
_cell.length_a   1.000
_cell.length_b   1.000
_cell.length_c   1.000
_cell.angle_alpha   90.00
_cell.angle_beta   90.00
_cell.angle_gamma   90.00
#
_symmetry.space_group_name_H-M   'P 1'
#
loop_
_entity.id
_entity.type
_entity.pdbx_description
1 polymer ?
#
loop_
_entity_poly.entity_id
_entity_poly.type
_entity_poly.pdbx_seq_one_letter_code
_entity_poly.pdbx_strand_id
1 'polypeptide(L)'
;MNYTDAKNEFEHYLDGYDRNNDKVRLKIIHTYGVVHDMEEICHRMALSPEDTELAKIIALLHDIGRFEQLKRFDSFEPATMDHAAYGIQVLFKEGMIRRFVPENQWDDIIRTAIALHSNFKLENISNPRTLLHA
;
A
#
# COMPACT_ATOMS: atom_id res chain seq x y z
N MET A 1 -9.32 -10.95 8.19
CA MET A 1 -8.58 -9.74 7.82
C MET A 1 -8.14 -9.00 9.07
N ASN A 2 -6.85 -8.78 9.19
CA ASN A 2 -6.26 -8.19 10.39
C ASN A 2 -5.01 -7.42 10.00
N TYR A 3 -4.96 -6.12 10.35
CA TYR A 3 -3.82 -5.26 9.97
C TYR A 3 -2.51 -5.75 10.61
N THR A 4 -2.53 -6.20 11.86
CA THR A 4 -1.31 -6.66 12.53
C THR A 4 -0.68 -7.83 11.77
N ASP A 5 -1.48 -8.78 11.32
CA ASP A 5 -1.01 -9.91 10.53
C ASP A 5 -0.48 -9.45 9.17
N ALA A 6 -1.18 -8.52 8.52
CA ALA A 6 -0.74 -7.96 7.24
C ALA A 6 0.59 -7.22 7.41
N LYS A 7 0.75 -6.45 8.48
CA LYS A 7 2.00 -5.75 8.78
C LYS A 7 3.16 -6.72 8.97
N ASN A 8 2.93 -7.83 9.67
CA ASN A 8 3.97 -8.84 9.87
C ASN A 8 4.40 -9.45 8.53
N GLU A 9 3.47 -9.72 7.63
CA GLU A 9 3.80 -10.18 6.28
C GLU A 9 4.54 -9.11 5.48
N PHE A 10 4.17 -7.85 5.62
CA PHE A 10 4.85 -6.74 4.96
C PHE A 10 6.31 -6.64 5.45
N GLU A 11 6.54 -6.76 6.75
CA GLU A 11 7.90 -6.78 7.29
C GLU A 11 8.70 -7.95 6.74
N HIS A 12 8.08 -9.11 6.59
CA HIS A 12 8.71 -10.26 5.97
C HIS A 12 9.05 -10.00 4.50
N TYR A 13 8.13 -9.38 3.76
CA TYR A 13 8.37 -8.98 2.38
C TYR A 13 9.57 -8.04 2.27
N LEU A 14 9.72 -7.11 3.21
CA LEU A 14 10.82 -6.16 3.22
C LEU A 14 12.19 -6.81 3.44
N ASP A 15 12.24 -8.03 3.97
CA ASP A 15 13.50 -8.75 4.14
C ASP A 15 14.22 -9.02 2.81
N GLY A 16 13.49 -8.97 1.69
CA GLY A 16 14.07 -9.08 0.36
C GLY A 16 14.74 -7.82 -0.16
N TYR A 17 14.74 -6.73 0.61
CA TYR A 17 15.24 -5.43 0.19
C TYR A 17 16.23 -4.87 1.21
N ASP A 18 17.09 -3.94 0.76
CA ASP A 18 18.12 -3.33 1.62
C ASP A 18 17.51 -2.18 2.44
N ARG A 19 17.21 -2.46 3.71
CA ARG A 19 16.64 -1.47 4.63
C ARG A 19 17.61 -0.35 5.01
N ASN A 20 18.91 -0.52 4.74
CA ASN A 20 19.91 0.50 4.99
C ASN A 20 20.04 1.50 3.84
N ASN A 21 19.47 1.19 2.68
CA ASN A 21 19.39 2.10 1.57
C ASN A 21 18.45 3.26 1.93
N ASP A 22 18.90 4.49 1.72
CA ASP A 22 18.16 5.69 2.12
C ASP A 22 16.80 5.79 1.47
N LYS A 23 16.69 5.44 0.19
CA LYS A 23 15.41 5.49 -0.54
C LYS A 23 14.44 4.42 -0.04
N VAL A 24 14.94 3.21 0.22
CA VAL A 24 14.13 2.13 0.77
C VAL A 24 13.62 2.53 2.16
N ARG A 25 14.49 3.02 3.02
CA ARG A 25 14.11 3.46 4.37
C ARG A 25 13.07 4.57 4.31
N LEU A 26 13.27 5.55 3.42
CA LEU A 26 12.33 6.65 3.25
C LEU A 26 10.94 6.12 2.85
N LYS A 27 10.89 5.15 1.95
CA LYS A 27 9.63 4.57 1.48
C LYS A 27 8.95 3.76 2.60
N ILE A 28 9.71 3.07 3.44
CA ILE A 28 9.15 2.36 4.59
C ILE A 28 8.49 3.36 5.55
N ILE A 29 9.21 4.45 5.87
CA ILE A 29 8.69 5.50 6.75
C ILE A 29 7.43 6.12 6.14
N HIS A 30 7.45 6.43 4.83
CA HIS A 30 6.31 6.97 4.12
C HIS A 30 5.11 6.02 4.19
N THR A 31 5.32 4.75 3.95
CA THR A 31 4.24 3.75 3.97
C THR A 31 3.55 3.70 5.34
N TYR A 32 4.33 3.63 6.41
CA TYR A 32 3.75 3.61 7.75
C TYR A 32 3.11 4.95 8.15
N GLY A 33 3.64 6.05 7.63
CA GLY A 33 3.03 7.37 7.80
C GLY A 33 1.64 7.42 7.16
N VAL A 34 1.49 6.87 5.96
CA VAL A 34 0.19 6.81 5.27
C VAL A 34 -0.78 5.91 6.04
N VAL A 35 -0.32 4.78 6.59
CA VAL A 35 -1.15 3.92 7.43
C VAL A 35 -1.66 4.68 8.66
N HIS A 36 -0.77 5.40 9.33
CA HIS A 36 -1.13 6.20 10.50
C HIS A 36 -2.17 7.27 10.17
N ASP A 37 -1.95 8.01 9.09
CA ASP A 37 -2.88 9.04 8.64
C ASP A 37 -4.24 8.44 8.28
N MET A 38 -4.25 7.29 7.63
CA MET A 38 -5.48 6.60 7.27
C MET A 38 -6.26 6.17 8.51
N GLU A 39 -5.57 5.66 9.53
CA GLU A 39 -6.21 5.30 10.80
C GLU A 39 -6.89 6.51 11.44
N GLU A 40 -6.22 7.67 11.45
CA GLU A 40 -6.78 8.89 11.99
C GLU A 40 -8.02 9.35 11.21
N ILE A 41 -7.94 9.30 9.88
CA ILE A 41 -9.06 9.68 9.01
C ILE A 41 -10.27 8.77 9.30
N CYS A 42 -10.05 7.46 9.37
CA CYS A 42 -11.11 6.50 9.65
C CYS A 42 -11.75 6.75 11.02
N HIS A 43 -10.92 7.08 12.02
CA HIS A 43 -11.43 7.42 13.35
C HIS A 43 -12.32 8.66 13.31
N ARG A 44 -11.87 9.72 12.64
CA ARG A 44 -12.64 10.97 12.51
C ARG A 44 -13.95 10.77 11.75
N MET A 45 -13.97 9.87 10.77
CA MET A 45 -15.16 9.55 9.99
C MET A 45 -16.06 8.52 10.67
N ALA A 46 -15.67 8.03 11.84
CA ALA A 46 -16.39 7.01 12.60
C ALA A 46 -16.68 5.75 11.77
N LEU A 47 -15.69 5.30 10.99
CA LEU A 47 -15.82 4.07 10.22
C LEU A 47 -15.82 2.85 11.16
N SER A 48 -16.44 1.76 10.69
CA SER A 48 -16.46 0.52 11.44
C SER A 48 -15.04 -0.03 11.65
N PRO A 49 -14.81 -0.87 12.67
CA PRO A 49 -13.51 -1.53 12.85
C PRO A 49 -13.07 -2.29 11.61
N GLU A 50 -13.98 -2.98 10.92
CA GLU A 50 -13.67 -3.73 9.71
C GLU A 50 -13.21 -2.81 8.59
N ASP A 51 -13.94 -1.71 8.34
CA ASP A 51 -13.57 -0.76 7.31
C ASP A 51 -12.24 -0.07 7.63
N THR A 52 -11.98 0.20 8.90
CA THR A 52 -10.71 0.78 9.34
C THR A 52 -9.54 -0.19 9.08
N GLU A 53 -9.71 -1.48 9.39
CA GLU A 53 -8.68 -2.47 9.10
C GLU A 53 -8.41 -2.59 7.60
N LEU A 54 -9.47 -2.60 6.79
CA LEU A 54 -9.34 -2.63 5.33
C LEU A 54 -8.59 -1.42 4.81
N ALA A 55 -8.94 -0.22 5.27
CA ALA A 55 -8.27 1.02 4.84
C ALA A 55 -6.79 1.02 5.21
N LYS A 56 -6.44 0.54 6.40
CA LYS A 56 -5.05 0.43 6.84
C LYS A 56 -4.26 -0.56 5.98
N ILE A 57 -4.86 -1.68 5.62
CA ILE A 57 -4.22 -2.68 4.76
C ILE A 57 -4.01 -2.13 3.35
N ILE A 58 -4.98 -1.41 2.80
CA ILE A 58 -4.82 -0.75 1.50
C ILE A 58 -3.67 0.25 1.57
N ALA A 59 -3.60 1.06 2.62
CA ALA A 59 -2.51 2.00 2.81
C ALA A 59 -1.15 1.30 2.90
N LEU A 60 -1.09 0.17 3.58
CA LEU A 60 0.13 -0.64 3.70
C LEU A 60 0.61 -1.15 2.34
N LEU A 61 -0.31 -1.56 1.49
CA LEU A 61 0.00 -2.25 0.23
C LEU A 61 0.05 -1.34 -0.99
N HIS A 62 -0.40 -0.08 -0.86
CA HIS A 62 -0.59 0.78 -2.04
C HIS A 62 0.69 1.02 -2.85
N ASP A 63 1.83 1.06 -2.21
CA ASP A 63 3.13 1.34 -2.83
C ASP A 63 4.07 0.13 -2.81
N ILE A 64 3.55 -1.09 -2.64
CA ILE A 64 4.40 -2.27 -2.51
C ILE A 64 5.32 -2.46 -3.71
N GLY A 65 4.91 -2.04 -4.90
CA GLY A 65 5.73 -2.12 -6.11
C GLY A 65 6.94 -1.19 -6.12
N ARG A 66 6.95 -0.15 -5.28
CA ARG A 66 8.07 0.78 -5.20
C ARG A 66 9.37 0.13 -4.75
N PHE A 67 9.31 -0.88 -3.90
CA PHE A 67 10.51 -1.54 -3.39
C PHE A 67 11.24 -2.28 -4.51
N GLU A 68 10.50 -2.95 -5.38
CA GLU A 68 11.11 -3.61 -6.54
C GLU A 68 11.63 -2.58 -7.54
N GLN A 69 10.94 -1.47 -7.73
CA GLN A 69 11.40 -0.37 -8.58
C GLN A 69 12.75 0.16 -8.08
N LEU A 70 12.88 0.39 -6.79
CA LEU A 70 14.15 0.85 -6.20
C LEU A 70 15.26 -0.19 -6.36
N LYS A 71 14.94 -1.47 -6.18
CA LYS A 71 15.91 -2.55 -6.31
C LYS A 71 16.46 -2.65 -7.73
N ARG A 72 15.59 -2.50 -8.74
CA ARG A 72 15.96 -2.63 -10.15
C ARG A 72 16.58 -1.36 -10.73
N PHE A 73 16.08 -0.20 -10.34
CA PHE A 73 16.39 1.07 -11.02
C PHE A 73 16.97 2.13 -10.11
N ASP A 74 16.96 1.94 -8.79
CA ASP A 74 17.37 2.94 -7.79
C ASP A 74 16.70 4.30 -8.04
N SER A 75 15.43 4.29 -8.44
CA SER A 75 14.71 5.48 -8.88
C SER A 75 13.21 5.32 -8.64
N PHE A 76 12.54 6.46 -8.37
CA PHE A 76 11.07 6.54 -8.35
C PHE A 76 10.49 7.06 -9.67
N GLU A 77 11.31 7.26 -10.69
CA GLU A 77 10.86 7.83 -11.95
C GLU A 77 9.83 6.93 -12.65
N PRO A 78 8.68 7.48 -13.09
CA PRO A 78 7.65 6.67 -13.74
C PRO A 78 8.12 5.93 -14.99
N ALA A 79 9.10 6.50 -15.69
CA ALA A 79 9.65 5.89 -16.90
C ALA A 79 10.39 4.58 -16.65
N THR A 80 10.85 4.32 -15.40
CA THR A 80 11.61 3.12 -15.08
C THR A 80 10.71 1.91 -14.85
N MET A 81 9.55 2.11 -14.23
CA MET A 81 8.61 1.04 -13.91
C MET A 81 7.25 1.63 -13.54
N ASP A 82 6.18 0.98 -13.97
CA ASP A 82 4.83 1.23 -13.43
C ASP A 82 4.68 0.44 -12.14
N HIS A 83 4.98 1.09 -11.00
CA HIS A 83 4.99 0.45 -9.70
C HIS A 83 3.60 -0.03 -9.26
N ALA A 84 2.54 0.68 -9.65
CA ALA A 84 1.17 0.27 -9.31
C ALA A 84 0.79 -1.01 -10.05
N ALA A 85 1.08 -1.07 -11.36
CA ALA A 85 0.84 -2.28 -12.15
C ALA A 85 1.66 -3.46 -11.62
N TYR A 86 2.91 -3.23 -11.25
CA TYR A 86 3.75 -4.28 -10.67
C TYR A 86 3.20 -4.78 -9.33
N GLY A 87 2.75 -3.87 -8.46
CA GLY A 87 2.13 -4.25 -7.19
C GLY A 87 0.89 -5.10 -7.39
N ILE A 88 0.04 -4.74 -8.35
CA ILE A 88 -1.15 -5.52 -8.69
C ILE A 88 -0.76 -6.91 -9.22
N GLN A 89 0.26 -6.99 -10.06
CA GLN A 89 0.75 -8.25 -10.57
C GLN A 89 1.20 -9.17 -9.43
N VAL A 90 2.01 -8.67 -8.52
CA VAL A 90 2.54 -9.45 -7.39
C VAL A 90 1.42 -9.91 -6.46
N LEU A 91 0.52 -8.99 -6.11
CA LEU A 91 -0.54 -9.29 -5.14
C LEU A 91 -1.60 -10.23 -5.73
N PHE A 92 -2.06 -9.96 -6.95
CA PHE A 92 -3.25 -10.64 -7.48
C PHE A 92 -2.92 -11.71 -8.52
N LYS A 93 -2.01 -11.43 -9.43
CA LYS A 93 -1.65 -12.41 -10.46
C LYS A 93 -0.77 -13.52 -9.89
N GLU A 94 0.17 -13.17 -9.01
CA GLU A 94 1.05 -14.14 -8.36
C GLU A 94 0.48 -14.66 -7.04
N GLY A 95 -0.63 -14.10 -6.57
CA GLY A 95 -1.37 -14.62 -5.42
C GLY A 95 -0.84 -14.20 -4.04
N MET A 96 0.10 -13.27 -3.97
CA MET A 96 0.68 -12.85 -2.69
C MET A 96 -0.36 -12.22 -1.76
N ILE A 97 -1.47 -11.71 -2.31
CA ILE A 97 -2.52 -11.07 -1.49
C ILE A 97 -3.02 -12.01 -0.40
N ARG A 98 -3.04 -13.34 -0.64
CA ARG A 98 -3.53 -14.30 0.38
C ARG A 98 -2.67 -14.32 1.64
N ARG A 99 -1.41 -13.88 1.56
CA ARG A 99 -0.54 -13.77 2.73
C ARG A 99 -0.91 -12.58 3.60
N PHE A 100 -1.44 -11.51 3.00
CA PHE A 100 -1.84 -10.29 3.69
C PHE A 100 -3.30 -10.35 4.14
N VAL A 101 -4.17 -10.87 3.29
CA VAL A 101 -5.62 -10.95 3.51
C VAL A 101 -6.06 -12.35 3.09
N PRO A 102 -6.34 -13.24 4.07
CA PRO A 102 -6.72 -14.63 3.76
C PRO A 102 -8.00 -14.76 2.96
N GLU A 103 -8.96 -13.85 3.14
CA GLU A 103 -10.26 -13.87 2.47
C GLU A 103 -10.21 -13.11 1.15
N ASN A 104 -10.98 -13.56 0.15
CA ASN A 104 -10.95 -12.95 -1.17
C ASN A 104 -12.04 -11.89 -1.41
N GLN A 105 -12.93 -11.67 -0.45
CA GLN A 105 -14.08 -10.78 -0.63
C GLN A 105 -13.72 -9.32 -0.83
N TRP A 106 -12.51 -8.90 -0.42
CA TRP A 106 -12.04 -7.52 -0.56
C TRP A 106 -11.07 -7.32 -1.73
N ASP A 107 -10.80 -8.35 -2.52
CA ASP A 107 -9.79 -8.28 -3.58
C ASP A 107 -10.06 -7.14 -4.57
N ASP A 108 -11.31 -6.98 -5.01
CA ASP A 108 -11.64 -5.95 -6.01
C ASP A 108 -11.42 -4.53 -5.46
N ILE A 109 -11.82 -4.30 -4.21
CA ILE A 109 -11.61 -3.00 -3.56
C ILE A 109 -10.12 -2.70 -3.44
N ILE A 110 -9.32 -3.66 -2.97
CA ILE A 110 -7.88 -3.48 -2.78
C ILE A 110 -7.21 -3.23 -4.13
N ARG A 111 -7.52 -4.04 -5.13
CA ARG A 111 -6.97 -3.90 -6.48
C ARG A 111 -7.30 -2.53 -7.07
N THR A 112 -8.55 -2.12 -6.98
CA THR A 112 -8.99 -0.84 -7.52
C THR A 112 -8.30 0.33 -6.83
N ALA A 113 -8.19 0.30 -5.51
CA ALA A 113 -7.52 1.35 -4.76
C ALA A 113 -6.05 1.48 -5.15
N ILE A 114 -5.33 0.36 -5.30
CA ILE A 114 -3.93 0.37 -5.72
C ILE A 114 -3.79 0.87 -7.15
N ALA A 115 -4.66 0.44 -8.05
CA ALA A 115 -4.63 0.87 -9.45
C ALA A 115 -4.85 2.38 -9.59
N LEU A 116 -5.71 2.95 -8.75
CA LEU A 116 -6.09 4.36 -8.86
C LEU A 116 -5.15 5.32 -8.13
N HIS A 117 -4.40 4.86 -7.11
CA HIS A 117 -3.61 5.78 -6.29
C HIS A 117 -2.59 6.58 -7.10
N SER A 118 -2.00 5.98 -8.13
CA SER A 118 -1.01 6.65 -8.96
C SER A 118 -1.61 7.73 -9.86
N ASN A 119 -2.93 7.75 -10.00
CA ASN A 119 -3.64 8.74 -10.82
C ASN A 119 -4.03 9.98 -10.02
N PHE A 120 -3.89 9.95 -8.69
CA PHE A 120 -4.24 11.11 -7.87
C PHE A 120 -3.13 12.14 -7.89
N LYS A 121 -3.53 13.41 -8.02
CA LYS A 121 -2.63 14.56 -7.91
C LYS A 121 -2.58 15.04 -6.47
N LEU A 122 -1.54 15.84 -6.14
CA LEU A 122 -1.37 16.35 -4.78
C LEU A 122 -2.59 17.11 -4.26
N GLU A 123 -3.25 17.88 -5.12
CA GLU A 123 -4.45 18.62 -4.73
C GLU A 123 -5.61 17.72 -4.31
N ASN A 124 -5.62 16.46 -4.78
CA ASN A 124 -6.66 15.50 -4.42
C ASN A 124 -6.39 14.87 -3.05
N ILE A 125 -5.16 14.85 -2.61
CA ILE A 125 -4.76 14.23 -1.34
C ILE A 125 -5.34 14.98 -0.14
N SER A 126 -5.63 16.26 -0.29
CA SER A 126 -6.23 17.06 0.79
C SER A 126 -7.66 16.65 1.11
N ASN A 127 -8.32 15.89 0.25
CA ASN A 127 -9.70 15.44 0.43
C ASN A 127 -9.70 14.04 1.09
N PRO A 128 -10.28 13.89 2.30
CA PRO A 128 -10.30 12.59 2.99
C PRO A 128 -10.93 11.46 2.18
N ARG A 129 -11.97 11.76 1.39
CA ARG A 129 -12.60 10.73 0.54
C ARG A 129 -11.64 10.23 -0.53
N THR A 130 -10.84 11.12 -1.10
CA THR A 130 -9.83 10.75 -2.08
C THR A 130 -8.78 9.84 -1.46
N LEU A 131 -8.35 10.15 -0.24
CA LEU A 131 -7.38 9.32 0.48
C LEU A 131 -7.90 7.92 0.75
N LEU A 132 -9.18 7.77 1.06
CA LEU A 132 -9.79 6.46 1.28
C LEU A 132 -9.79 5.60 0.03
N HIS A 133 -9.83 6.22 -1.15
CA HIS A 133 -9.79 5.51 -2.43
C HIS A 133 -8.38 5.38 -2.99
N ALA A 134 -7.46 6.11 -2.44
CA ALA A 134 -6.07 6.07 -2.86
C ALA A 134 -5.32 4.93 -2.24
#